data_9c72815bef0e519de36a3a7b13c7a138
#
_entry.id   9c72815bef0e519de36a3a7b13c7a138
#
_cell.length_a   1.000
_cell.length_b   1.000
_cell.length_c   1.000
_cell.angle_alpha   90.00
_cell.angle_beta   90.00
_cell.angle_gamma   90.00
#
_symmetry.space_group_name_H-M   'P 1'
#
loop_
_entity.id
_entity.type
_entity.pdbx_description
1 polymer ?
#
loop_
_entity_poly.entity_id
_entity_poly.type
_entity_poly.pdbx_seq_one_letter_code
_entity_poly.pdbx_strand_id
1 'polypeptide(L)'
;MSGKEDPVRRALSGFSLYTIGDEYRQGNSIAVVGRELERYEVGPATVVIANDGGIGRYVAVEPSLADREKERLSRLLDHLFMSISSEDATDPSKRLIPNMVEAARSLGFLDEVTRSLQKYEYYVKRELKGYGRLDVLMNDFNIEDIKCTGHGKPVVVLHKNHSELGWIRTNVIFPTEEDAEESTQKMLQRCGTMATNAMPIVDARTPTNDRVAVRWSTDVSMTGTAFTVRKFPAEPMPITALVRLNTVSPLIVAYLWLMLEARGFLMVVGPTSAGKTTFMNTLASLINPNAAVCTIEDNPELRLSHDVWDQLTSRHSYSIGMNSLEITLQDLVKHSLRLTPDFVIVGEVRGEEVAALINSAASGHGALTSLHSDSVQNVMIRMSAPPMLVPPGNMMLIWAFAVMNRVRREHGRVVRRVLSITELDPKPGGFDLKEMFTYNMVDDTFSPSAPEELVSNRTERLSQIMRLFGWDEGQLKAELTERANHVEQMVENRLFTLDEVGDSIRKFYIRKYGLA
;
A
#
# COMPACT_ATOMS: atom_id res chain seq x y z
N MET A 1 -25.37 -31.22 -38.85
CA MET A 1 -25.51 -31.55 -37.41
C MET A 1 -24.19 -31.23 -36.74
N SER A 2 -24.02 -29.98 -36.28
CA SER A 2 -22.82 -29.57 -35.58
C SER A 2 -23.02 -29.89 -34.09
N GLY A 3 -22.18 -30.79 -33.59
CA GLY A 3 -22.19 -31.14 -32.17
C GLY A 3 -21.81 -29.90 -31.34
N LYS A 4 -22.79 -29.39 -30.62
CA LYS A 4 -22.52 -28.45 -29.52
C LYS A 4 -21.83 -29.26 -28.41
N GLU A 5 -20.55 -29.01 -28.22
CA GLU A 5 -19.86 -29.52 -27.05
C GLU A 5 -20.56 -29.00 -25.79
N ASP A 6 -20.72 -29.89 -24.83
CA ASP A 6 -21.34 -29.66 -23.53
C ASP A 6 -20.60 -28.51 -22.80
N PRO A 7 -21.27 -27.41 -22.39
CA PRO A 7 -20.66 -26.31 -21.66
C PRO A 7 -19.89 -26.75 -20.41
N VAL A 8 -20.32 -27.84 -19.76
CA VAL A 8 -19.62 -28.41 -18.60
C VAL A 8 -18.32 -29.10 -19.01
N ARG A 9 -18.27 -29.76 -20.20
CA ARG A 9 -17.02 -30.30 -20.74
C ARG A 9 -16.05 -29.20 -21.16
N ARG A 10 -16.55 -28.07 -21.67
CA ARG A 10 -15.72 -26.91 -22.03
C ARG A 10 -15.12 -26.23 -20.80
N ALA A 11 -15.85 -26.11 -19.69
CA ALA A 11 -15.37 -25.62 -18.41
C ALA A 11 -14.34 -26.56 -17.74
N LEU A 12 -14.42 -27.88 -18.05
CA LEU A 12 -13.55 -28.91 -17.48
C LEU A 12 -12.31 -29.22 -18.36
N SER A 13 -12.32 -28.86 -19.65
CA SER A 13 -11.22 -29.16 -20.60
C SER A 13 -10.24 -28.00 -20.79
N GLY A 14 -10.31 -26.95 -19.98
CA GLY A 14 -9.75 -25.66 -20.32
C GLY A 14 -8.66 -25.11 -19.43
N PHE A 15 -7.87 -25.90 -18.69
CA PHE A 15 -6.60 -25.37 -18.20
C PHE A 15 -5.62 -25.22 -19.37
N SER A 16 -5.74 -24.10 -20.09
CA SER A 16 -4.77 -23.67 -21.09
C SER A 16 -3.46 -23.31 -20.34
N LEU A 17 -2.62 -24.31 -20.13
CA LEU A 17 -1.32 -24.16 -19.47
C LEU A 17 -0.38 -23.36 -20.38
N TYR A 18 -0.24 -22.10 -20.07
CA TYR A 18 0.76 -21.22 -20.68
C TYR A 18 2.00 -21.17 -19.81
N THR A 19 3.16 -21.43 -20.41
CA THR A 19 4.47 -21.03 -19.85
C THR A 19 4.76 -19.63 -20.32
N ILE A 20 5.11 -18.74 -19.39
CA ILE A 20 5.45 -17.35 -19.73
C ILE A 20 6.94 -17.28 -20.03
N GLY A 21 7.29 -16.68 -21.18
CA GLY A 21 8.66 -16.32 -21.51
C GLY A 21 9.50 -17.40 -22.15
N ASP A 22 8.94 -18.54 -22.58
CA ASP A 22 9.68 -19.57 -23.30
C ASP A 22 10.34 -19.01 -24.58
N GLU A 23 9.73 -18.03 -25.24
CA GLU A 23 10.23 -17.33 -26.44
C GLU A 23 11.50 -16.50 -26.18
N TYR A 24 11.79 -16.15 -24.94
CA TYR A 24 13.02 -15.43 -24.55
C TYR A 24 14.18 -16.34 -24.20
N ARG A 25 13.99 -17.66 -24.19
CA ARG A 25 15.05 -18.64 -23.91
C ARG A 25 15.94 -18.88 -25.11
N GLN A 26 17.24 -18.73 -24.90
CA GLN A 26 18.28 -19.12 -25.88
C GLN A 26 19.22 -20.12 -25.20
N GLY A 27 18.87 -21.41 -25.28
CA GLY A 27 19.57 -22.45 -24.52
C GLY A 27 19.39 -22.25 -23.00
N ASN A 28 20.48 -22.04 -22.29
CA ASN A 28 20.49 -21.78 -20.84
C ASN A 28 20.45 -20.28 -20.50
N SER A 29 20.38 -19.38 -21.50
CA SER A 29 20.33 -17.93 -21.31
C SER A 29 18.95 -17.37 -21.62
N ILE A 30 18.65 -16.19 -21.07
CA ILE A 30 17.45 -15.39 -21.39
C ILE A 30 17.94 -14.18 -22.18
N ALA A 31 17.44 -14.04 -23.40
CA ALA A 31 17.72 -12.89 -24.26
C ALA A 31 16.51 -11.96 -24.29
N VAL A 32 16.74 -10.69 -24.00
CA VAL A 32 15.71 -9.64 -24.05
C VAL A 32 16.09 -8.59 -25.09
N VAL A 33 15.08 -7.92 -25.62
CA VAL A 33 15.29 -6.80 -26.53
C VAL A 33 15.60 -5.54 -25.71
N GLY A 34 16.67 -4.83 -26.09
CA GLY A 34 17.12 -3.63 -25.42
C GLY A 34 18.26 -3.85 -24.42
N ARG A 35 18.60 -2.79 -23.67
CA ARG A 35 19.64 -2.85 -22.63
C ARG A 35 19.05 -3.42 -21.34
N GLU A 36 19.59 -4.53 -20.86
CA GLU A 36 19.26 -5.08 -19.54
C GLU A 36 19.67 -4.09 -18.43
N LEU A 37 18.74 -3.80 -17.52
CA LEU A 37 18.94 -2.91 -16.38
C LEU A 37 19.06 -3.68 -15.07
N GLU A 38 18.20 -4.69 -14.89
CA GLU A 38 18.14 -5.49 -13.66
C GLU A 38 17.69 -6.91 -14.00
N ARG A 39 18.21 -7.89 -13.24
CA ARG A 39 17.78 -9.29 -13.29
C ARG A 39 17.67 -9.84 -11.89
N TYR A 40 16.57 -10.51 -11.59
CA TYR A 40 16.30 -11.12 -10.28
C TYR A 40 15.30 -12.26 -10.38
N GLU A 41 15.13 -13.00 -9.28
CA GLU A 41 14.23 -14.14 -9.20
C GLU A 41 12.95 -13.77 -8.44
N VAL A 42 11.82 -14.27 -8.92
CA VAL A 42 10.51 -14.22 -8.27
C VAL A 42 10.02 -15.66 -8.10
N GLY A 43 10.27 -16.23 -6.94
CA GLY A 43 10.11 -17.67 -6.75
C GLY A 43 11.00 -18.43 -7.76
N PRO A 44 10.46 -19.41 -8.52
CA PRO A 44 11.20 -20.12 -9.55
C PRO A 44 11.28 -19.40 -10.90
N ALA A 45 10.65 -18.25 -11.06
CA ALA A 45 10.68 -17.47 -12.30
C ALA A 45 11.81 -16.44 -12.27
N THR A 46 12.50 -16.26 -13.41
CA THR A 46 13.49 -15.19 -13.59
C THR A 46 12.82 -13.98 -14.20
N VAL A 47 13.04 -12.82 -13.63
CA VAL A 47 12.58 -11.53 -14.15
C VAL A 47 13.75 -10.73 -14.68
N VAL A 48 13.56 -10.11 -15.85
CA VAL A 48 14.52 -9.21 -16.48
C VAL A 48 13.85 -7.90 -16.80
N ILE A 49 14.41 -6.80 -16.28
CA ILE A 49 14.01 -5.44 -16.64
C ILE A 49 14.98 -4.91 -17.70
N ALA A 50 14.44 -4.42 -18.80
CA ALA A 50 15.24 -3.87 -19.90
C ALA A 50 14.66 -2.53 -20.39
N ASN A 51 15.52 -1.71 -20.99
CA ASN A 51 15.15 -0.47 -21.66
C ASN A 51 15.42 -0.62 -23.17
N ASP A 52 14.36 -0.59 -23.95
CA ASP A 52 14.37 -0.68 -25.40
C ASP A 52 14.02 0.68 -26.00
N GLY A 53 15.04 1.50 -26.26
CA GLY A 53 14.86 2.82 -26.86
C GLY A 53 13.96 3.78 -26.05
N GLY A 54 13.97 3.70 -24.74
CA GLY A 54 13.10 4.50 -23.84
C GLY A 54 11.81 3.78 -23.44
N ILE A 55 11.54 2.59 -23.97
CA ILE A 55 10.39 1.77 -23.60
C ILE A 55 10.84 0.71 -22.59
N GLY A 56 10.29 0.77 -21.38
CA GLY A 56 10.52 -0.24 -20.35
C GLY A 56 9.91 -1.59 -20.74
N ARG A 57 10.69 -2.67 -20.56
CA ARG A 57 10.25 -4.05 -20.72
C ARG A 57 10.48 -4.83 -19.42
N TYR A 58 9.45 -5.54 -19.01
CA TYR A 58 9.47 -6.49 -17.90
C TYR A 58 9.24 -7.89 -18.49
N VAL A 59 10.26 -8.72 -18.47
CA VAL A 59 10.20 -10.06 -19.05
C VAL A 59 10.28 -11.08 -17.93
N ALA A 60 9.16 -11.76 -17.66
CA ALA A 60 9.11 -12.92 -16.77
C ALA A 60 9.38 -14.18 -17.57
N VAL A 61 10.22 -15.07 -17.04
CA VAL A 61 10.53 -16.36 -17.66
C VAL A 61 10.34 -17.44 -16.61
N GLU A 62 9.28 -18.21 -16.76
CA GLU A 62 8.93 -19.31 -15.86
C GLU A 62 9.73 -20.59 -16.18
N PRO A 63 9.80 -21.58 -15.28
CA PRO A 63 10.42 -22.88 -15.59
C PRO A 63 9.82 -23.51 -16.86
N SER A 64 10.64 -23.85 -17.85
CA SER A 64 10.13 -24.41 -19.11
C SER A 64 9.45 -25.76 -18.92
N LEU A 65 8.37 -26.00 -19.66
CA LEU A 65 7.65 -27.28 -19.73
C LEU A 65 7.76 -27.86 -21.14
N ALA A 66 8.24 -29.08 -21.26
CA ALA A 66 8.12 -29.84 -22.50
C ALA A 66 6.63 -30.15 -22.79
N ASP A 67 6.27 -30.35 -24.06
CA ASP A 67 4.85 -30.60 -24.43
C ASP A 67 4.24 -31.77 -23.67
N ARG A 68 5.00 -32.83 -23.44
CA ARG A 68 4.61 -33.97 -22.63
C ARG A 68 4.37 -33.60 -21.15
N GLU A 69 5.20 -32.71 -20.60
CA GLU A 69 5.02 -32.20 -19.23
C GLU A 69 3.77 -31.33 -19.13
N LYS A 70 3.48 -30.51 -20.14
CA LYS A 70 2.23 -29.68 -20.21
C LYS A 70 1.00 -30.57 -20.20
N GLU A 71 0.95 -31.61 -21.05
CA GLU A 71 -0.17 -32.57 -21.10
C GLU A 71 -0.39 -33.25 -19.75
N ARG A 72 0.68 -33.72 -19.11
CA ARG A 72 0.59 -34.39 -17.81
C ARG A 72 0.17 -33.45 -16.69
N LEU A 73 0.71 -32.24 -16.69
CA LEU A 73 0.34 -31.23 -15.72
C LEU A 73 -1.13 -30.83 -15.87
N SER A 74 -1.67 -30.72 -17.09
CA SER A 74 -3.09 -30.50 -17.33
C SER A 74 -3.94 -31.61 -16.71
N ARG A 75 -3.62 -32.87 -17.02
CA ARG A 75 -4.32 -34.04 -16.44
C ARG A 75 -4.22 -34.11 -14.92
N LEU A 76 -3.08 -33.69 -14.37
CA LEU A 76 -2.86 -33.62 -12.92
C LEU A 76 -3.76 -32.55 -12.28
N LEU A 77 -3.83 -31.36 -12.89
CA LEU A 77 -4.69 -30.28 -12.42
C LEU A 77 -6.17 -30.65 -12.49
N ASP A 78 -6.62 -31.24 -13.58
CA ASP A 78 -8.00 -31.73 -13.72
C ASP A 78 -8.35 -32.74 -12.62
N HIS A 79 -7.45 -33.69 -12.34
CA HIS A 79 -7.65 -34.68 -11.29
C HIS A 79 -7.69 -34.05 -9.90
N LEU A 80 -6.77 -33.13 -9.61
CA LEU A 80 -6.72 -32.43 -8.34
C LEU A 80 -7.96 -31.54 -8.14
N PHE A 81 -8.41 -30.85 -9.18
CA PHE A 81 -9.59 -30.01 -9.11
C PHE A 81 -10.86 -30.82 -8.80
N MET A 82 -11.01 -32.02 -9.39
CA MET A 82 -12.13 -32.92 -9.15
C MET A 82 -12.04 -33.62 -7.78
N SER A 83 -10.87 -33.77 -7.21
CA SER A 83 -10.63 -34.47 -5.93
C SER A 83 -10.65 -33.59 -4.70
N ILE A 84 -10.71 -32.25 -4.84
CA ILE A 84 -10.83 -31.33 -3.71
C ILE A 84 -12.20 -31.52 -3.05
N SER A 85 -12.20 -32.19 -1.89
CA SER A 85 -13.41 -32.37 -1.07
C SER A 85 -13.69 -31.15 -0.19
N SER A 86 -14.92 -31.04 0.31
CA SER A 86 -15.31 -29.98 1.23
C SER A 86 -14.50 -29.98 2.55
N GLU A 87 -13.89 -31.11 2.92
CA GLU A 87 -13.02 -31.22 4.10
C GLU A 87 -11.61 -30.63 3.88
N ASP A 88 -11.13 -30.60 2.64
CA ASP A 88 -9.86 -29.96 2.27
C ASP A 88 -9.96 -28.41 2.19
N ALA A 89 -11.19 -27.87 2.27
CA ALA A 89 -11.46 -26.43 2.18
C ALA A 89 -10.92 -25.63 3.39
N THR A 90 -10.63 -26.28 4.53
CA THR A 90 -10.16 -25.58 5.76
C THR A 90 -8.68 -25.25 5.75
N ASP A 91 -7.82 -26.05 5.12
CA ASP A 91 -6.40 -25.71 4.86
C ASP A 91 -5.83 -26.54 3.69
N PRO A 92 -6.15 -26.19 2.45
CA PRO A 92 -5.66 -26.90 1.27
C PRO A 92 -4.14 -26.88 1.13
N SER A 93 -3.44 -26.04 1.92
CA SER A 93 -2.00 -25.86 1.81
C SER A 93 -1.19 -27.03 2.35
N LYS A 94 -1.66 -27.64 3.43
CA LYS A 94 -0.93 -28.72 4.10
C LYS A 94 -0.90 -30.04 3.32
N ARG A 95 -1.87 -30.25 2.43
CA ARG A 95 -2.02 -31.49 1.68
C ARG A 95 -1.76 -31.37 0.18
N LEU A 96 -1.42 -30.20 -0.34
CA LEU A 96 -1.24 -30.00 -1.78
C LEU A 96 -0.18 -30.94 -2.39
N ILE A 97 0.99 -31.02 -1.77
CA ILE A 97 2.07 -31.91 -2.24
C ILE A 97 1.68 -33.39 -2.09
N PRO A 98 1.19 -33.87 -0.94
CA PRO A 98 0.67 -35.23 -0.81
C PRO A 98 -0.40 -35.57 -1.85
N ASN A 99 -1.40 -34.71 -2.03
CA ASN A 99 -2.48 -34.94 -3.01
C ASN A 99 -1.94 -34.96 -4.45
N MET A 100 -0.98 -34.08 -4.78
CA MET A 100 -0.31 -34.08 -6.09
C MET A 100 0.45 -35.39 -6.35
N VAL A 101 1.17 -35.90 -5.35
CA VAL A 101 1.90 -37.17 -5.45
C VAL A 101 0.95 -38.35 -5.60
N GLU A 102 -0.16 -38.37 -4.88
CA GLU A 102 -1.18 -39.41 -4.96
C GLU A 102 -1.90 -39.37 -6.32
N ALA A 103 -2.26 -38.19 -6.80
CA ALA A 103 -2.84 -38.00 -8.14
C ALA A 103 -1.88 -38.46 -9.24
N ALA A 104 -0.60 -38.09 -9.16
CA ALA A 104 0.42 -38.55 -10.12
C ALA A 104 0.59 -40.06 -10.12
N ARG A 105 0.47 -40.71 -8.95
CA ARG A 105 0.52 -42.17 -8.82
C ARG A 105 -0.70 -42.82 -9.50
N SER A 106 -1.90 -42.30 -9.24
CA SER A 106 -3.14 -42.81 -9.85
C SER A 106 -3.16 -42.63 -11.37
N LEU A 107 -2.55 -41.56 -11.86
CA LEU A 107 -2.44 -41.26 -13.29
C LEU A 107 -1.25 -41.94 -14.00
N GLY A 108 -0.38 -42.66 -13.26
CA GLY A 108 0.68 -43.48 -13.81
C GLY A 108 1.96 -42.73 -14.25
N PHE A 109 2.24 -41.53 -13.71
CA PHE A 109 3.45 -40.76 -14.02
C PHE A 109 4.17 -40.20 -12.79
N LEU A 110 4.07 -40.89 -11.66
CA LEU A 110 4.70 -40.50 -10.40
C LEU A 110 6.22 -40.25 -10.52
N ASP A 111 6.95 -41.12 -11.24
CA ASP A 111 8.42 -41.02 -11.38
C ASP A 111 8.84 -39.70 -12.04
N GLU A 112 8.04 -39.17 -12.96
CA GLU A 112 8.32 -37.91 -13.64
C GLU A 112 8.07 -36.73 -12.72
N VAL A 113 6.91 -36.74 -12.04
CA VAL A 113 6.60 -35.71 -11.03
C VAL A 113 7.65 -35.67 -9.94
N THR A 114 8.13 -36.84 -9.46
CA THR A 114 9.16 -36.92 -8.42
C THR A 114 10.51 -36.36 -8.90
N ARG A 115 10.90 -36.63 -10.16
CA ARG A 115 12.15 -36.12 -10.75
C ARG A 115 12.15 -34.59 -10.93
N SER A 116 10.98 -33.98 -11.18
CA SER A 116 10.80 -32.56 -11.42
C SER A 116 9.83 -31.93 -10.42
N LEU A 117 9.85 -32.39 -9.16
CA LEU A 117 8.88 -32.06 -8.14
C LEU A 117 8.69 -30.53 -7.97
N GLN A 118 9.77 -29.78 -7.87
CA GLN A 118 9.72 -28.32 -7.71
C GLN A 118 9.00 -27.63 -8.87
N LYS A 119 9.19 -28.10 -10.10
CA LYS A 119 8.53 -27.57 -11.30
C LYS A 119 7.04 -27.85 -11.28
N TYR A 120 6.63 -29.10 -11.02
CA TYR A 120 5.22 -29.45 -10.92
C TYR A 120 4.52 -28.74 -9.76
N GLU A 121 5.17 -28.67 -8.60
CA GLU A 121 4.68 -27.93 -7.44
C GLU A 121 4.44 -26.46 -7.75
N TYR A 122 5.38 -25.81 -8.46
CA TYR A 122 5.24 -24.43 -8.88
C TYR A 122 3.97 -24.23 -9.70
N TYR A 123 3.79 -24.98 -10.78
CA TYR A 123 2.64 -24.82 -11.66
C TYR A 123 1.32 -25.22 -10.98
N VAL A 124 1.31 -26.26 -10.17
CA VAL A 124 0.13 -26.65 -9.39
C VAL A 124 -0.26 -25.53 -8.40
N LYS A 125 0.71 -24.96 -7.70
CA LYS A 125 0.46 -23.81 -6.82
C LYS A 125 -0.04 -22.61 -7.60
N ARG A 126 0.60 -22.27 -8.72
CA ARG A 126 0.23 -21.15 -9.60
C ARG A 126 -1.22 -21.25 -10.07
N GLU A 127 -1.66 -22.45 -10.47
CA GLU A 127 -3.01 -22.66 -11.01
C GLU A 127 -4.07 -22.84 -9.92
N LEU A 128 -3.80 -23.61 -8.88
CA LEU A 128 -4.80 -23.90 -7.85
C LEU A 128 -4.88 -22.83 -6.75
N LYS A 129 -3.76 -22.19 -6.40
CA LYS A 129 -3.66 -21.23 -5.30
C LYS A 129 -3.16 -19.85 -5.72
N GLY A 130 -2.44 -19.76 -6.84
CA GLY A 130 -1.91 -18.54 -7.39
C GLY A 130 -2.89 -17.81 -8.31
N TYR A 131 -2.38 -16.85 -9.03
CA TYR A 131 -3.15 -15.99 -9.94
C TYR A 131 -2.96 -16.39 -11.41
N GLY A 132 -2.57 -17.65 -11.67
CA GLY A 132 -2.34 -18.15 -13.03
C GLY A 132 -1.29 -17.31 -13.76
N ARG A 133 -1.64 -16.77 -14.94
CA ARG A 133 -0.72 -15.94 -15.75
C ARG A 133 -0.22 -14.68 -15.04
N LEU A 134 -0.95 -14.19 -14.04
CA LEU A 134 -0.55 -13.01 -13.26
C LEU A 134 0.33 -13.35 -12.06
N ASP A 135 0.57 -14.63 -11.79
CA ASP A 135 1.17 -15.07 -10.53
C ASP A 135 2.56 -14.47 -10.28
N VAL A 136 3.43 -14.41 -11.29
CA VAL A 136 4.76 -13.79 -11.17
C VAL A 136 4.62 -12.30 -10.84
N LEU A 137 3.72 -11.58 -11.52
CA LEU A 137 3.50 -10.15 -11.28
C LEU A 137 2.92 -9.90 -9.88
N MET A 138 2.00 -10.75 -9.46
CA MET A 138 1.36 -10.65 -8.14
C MET A 138 2.33 -10.96 -6.99
N ASN A 139 3.31 -11.82 -7.20
CA ASN A 139 4.30 -12.20 -6.18
C ASN A 139 5.59 -11.37 -6.23
N ASP A 140 5.78 -10.50 -7.22
CA ASP A 140 6.95 -9.63 -7.32
C ASP A 140 6.82 -8.42 -6.40
N PHE A 141 7.63 -8.35 -5.35
CA PHE A 141 7.64 -7.25 -4.37
C PHE A 141 8.09 -5.90 -4.95
N ASN A 142 8.77 -5.90 -6.10
CA ASN A 142 9.23 -4.68 -6.75
C ASN A 142 8.13 -4.01 -7.59
N ILE A 143 6.98 -4.64 -7.79
CA ILE A 143 5.84 -4.05 -8.50
C ILE A 143 4.96 -3.28 -7.50
N GLU A 144 4.60 -2.04 -7.86
CA GLU A 144 3.63 -1.21 -7.13
C GLU A 144 2.21 -1.38 -7.69
N ASP A 145 2.06 -1.21 -9.01
CA ASP A 145 0.78 -1.31 -9.70
C ASP A 145 0.88 -2.27 -10.90
N ILE A 146 -0.18 -3.05 -11.14
CA ILE A 146 -0.37 -3.93 -12.30
C ILE A 146 -1.62 -3.44 -13.03
N LYS A 147 -1.56 -3.30 -14.35
CA LYS A 147 -2.71 -2.83 -15.14
C LYS A 147 -2.89 -3.63 -16.42
N CYS A 148 -4.08 -4.19 -16.57
CA CYS A 148 -4.59 -4.75 -17.82
C CYS A 148 -5.59 -3.76 -18.42
N THR A 149 -5.41 -3.40 -19.69
CA THR A 149 -6.29 -2.45 -20.39
C THR A 149 -7.22 -3.13 -21.40
N GLY A 150 -7.32 -4.45 -21.35
CA GLY A 150 -8.10 -5.30 -22.23
C GLY A 150 -7.23 -6.38 -22.89
N HIS A 151 -7.88 -7.32 -23.58
CA HIS A 151 -7.23 -8.40 -24.30
C HIS A 151 -6.37 -7.91 -25.48
N GLY A 152 -5.49 -8.77 -25.98
CA GLY A 152 -4.59 -8.49 -27.13
C GLY A 152 -3.48 -7.47 -26.83
N LYS A 153 -3.39 -6.94 -25.60
CA LYS A 153 -2.39 -5.97 -25.18
C LYS A 153 -1.55 -6.51 -24.02
N PRO A 154 -0.26 -6.13 -23.94
CA PRO A 154 0.56 -6.47 -22.78
C PRO A 154 -0.05 -5.89 -21.49
N VAL A 155 -0.06 -6.68 -20.44
CA VAL A 155 -0.21 -6.16 -19.08
C VAL A 155 0.97 -5.24 -18.80
N VAL A 156 0.73 -4.12 -18.12
CA VAL A 156 1.77 -3.15 -17.76
C VAL A 156 1.92 -3.03 -16.26
N VAL A 157 3.12 -2.70 -15.81
CA VAL A 157 3.44 -2.58 -14.38
C VAL A 157 4.16 -1.27 -14.07
N LEU A 158 3.99 -0.76 -12.85
CA LEU A 158 4.86 0.24 -12.25
C LEU A 158 5.86 -0.46 -11.33
N HIS A 159 7.15 -0.22 -11.57
CA HIS A 159 8.23 -0.86 -10.83
C HIS A 159 8.91 0.13 -9.87
N LYS A 160 9.10 -0.26 -8.61
CA LYS A 160 9.63 0.62 -7.55
C LYS A 160 11.02 1.18 -7.88
N ASN A 161 11.91 0.31 -8.37
CA ASN A 161 13.31 0.67 -8.63
C ASN A 161 13.50 1.39 -9.97
N HIS A 162 12.51 1.33 -10.89
CA HIS A 162 12.58 1.85 -12.25
C HIS A 162 11.39 2.77 -12.56
N SER A 163 11.04 3.64 -11.60
CA SER A 163 9.92 4.59 -11.74
C SER A 163 10.12 5.62 -12.86
N GLU A 164 11.36 5.84 -13.31
CA GLU A 164 11.71 6.69 -14.46
C GLU A 164 11.19 6.14 -15.80
N LEU A 165 10.99 4.82 -15.90
CA LEU A 165 10.44 4.18 -17.10
C LEU A 165 8.90 4.29 -17.18
N GLY A 166 8.23 4.77 -16.11
CA GLY A 166 6.78 4.84 -16.06
C GLY A 166 6.13 3.44 -16.13
N TRP A 167 5.10 3.30 -16.97
CA TRP A 167 4.43 2.02 -17.19
C TRP A 167 5.26 1.10 -18.06
N ILE A 168 5.82 0.05 -17.47
CA ILE A 168 6.68 -0.95 -18.11
C ILE A 168 5.80 -2.04 -18.73
N ARG A 169 6.04 -2.39 -20.01
CA ARG A 169 5.31 -3.46 -20.70
C ARG A 169 5.83 -4.82 -20.28
N THR A 170 4.92 -5.72 -19.89
CA THR A 170 5.28 -7.10 -19.58
C THR A 170 5.13 -8.01 -20.80
N ASN A 171 5.62 -9.25 -20.69
CA ASN A 171 5.33 -10.32 -21.66
C ASN A 171 4.07 -11.13 -21.32
N VAL A 172 3.27 -10.68 -20.34
CA VAL A 172 1.96 -11.26 -20.04
C VAL A 172 0.90 -10.62 -20.91
N ILE A 173 0.22 -11.43 -21.73
CA ILE A 173 -0.84 -11.00 -22.65
C ILE A 173 -2.02 -11.97 -22.50
N PHE A 174 -3.22 -11.43 -22.53
CA PHE A 174 -4.47 -12.20 -22.70
C PHE A 174 -4.87 -12.14 -24.16
N PRO A 175 -4.72 -13.22 -24.95
CA PRO A 175 -4.98 -13.20 -26.39
C PRO A 175 -6.44 -12.90 -26.73
N THR A 176 -7.38 -13.41 -25.96
CA THR A 176 -8.82 -13.26 -26.17
C THR A 176 -9.51 -12.59 -25.00
N GLU A 177 -10.74 -12.13 -25.19
CA GLU A 177 -11.57 -11.60 -24.12
C GLU A 177 -11.86 -12.68 -23.06
N GLU A 178 -12.14 -13.92 -23.47
CA GLU A 178 -12.39 -15.04 -22.59
C GLU A 178 -11.19 -15.32 -21.66
N ASP A 179 -9.95 -15.23 -22.20
CA ASP A 179 -8.73 -15.35 -21.37
C ASP A 179 -8.64 -14.26 -20.30
N ALA A 180 -9.00 -13.02 -20.67
CA ALA A 180 -8.99 -11.88 -19.74
C ALA A 180 -10.09 -12.02 -18.68
N GLU A 181 -11.28 -12.46 -19.09
CA GLU A 181 -12.42 -12.73 -18.20
C GLU A 181 -12.09 -13.84 -17.20
N GLU A 182 -11.59 -14.99 -17.68
CA GLU A 182 -11.24 -16.13 -16.82
C GLU A 182 -10.19 -15.74 -15.76
N SER A 183 -9.12 -15.06 -16.19
CA SER A 183 -8.06 -14.61 -15.28
C SER A 183 -8.56 -13.60 -14.26
N THR A 184 -9.41 -12.66 -14.70
CA THR A 184 -10.03 -11.65 -13.83
C THR A 184 -10.98 -12.29 -12.83
N GLN A 185 -11.83 -13.23 -13.27
CA GLN A 185 -12.77 -13.91 -12.40
C GLN A 185 -12.06 -14.79 -11.36
N LYS A 186 -10.97 -15.48 -11.76
CA LYS A 186 -10.11 -16.23 -10.84
C LYS A 186 -9.51 -15.32 -9.75
N MET A 187 -9.09 -14.12 -10.12
CA MET A 187 -8.57 -13.11 -9.18
C MET A 187 -9.68 -12.64 -8.23
N LEU A 188 -10.88 -12.32 -8.75
CA LEU A 188 -12.02 -11.88 -7.94
C LEU A 188 -12.55 -12.96 -6.98
N GLN A 189 -12.55 -14.23 -7.38
CA GLN A 189 -12.91 -15.36 -6.51
C GLN A 189 -11.99 -15.42 -5.28
N ARG A 190 -10.70 -15.13 -5.42
CA ARG A 190 -9.77 -15.02 -4.29
C ARG A 190 -10.07 -13.83 -3.39
N CYS A 191 -10.66 -12.80 -3.95
CA CYS A 191 -11.16 -11.65 -3.18
C CYS A 191 -12.53 -11.92 -2.52
N GLY A 192 -13.11 -13.13 -2.70
CA GLY A 192 -14.43 -13.49 -2.17
C GLY A 192 -15.59 -12.81 -2.90
N THR A 193 -15.40 -12.40 -4.15
CA THR A 193 -16.40 -11.70 -4.97
C THR A 193 -16.34 -12.16 -6.42
N MET A 194 -17.22 -11.62 -7.25
CA MET A 194 -17.28 -11.88 -8.69
C MET A 194 -17.72 -10.63 -9.44
N ALA A 195 -17.37 -10.52 -10.71
CA ALA A 195 -17.93 -9.54 -11.64
C ALA A 195 -19.00 -10.23 -12.53
N THR A 196 -20.01 -9.47 -12.90
CA THR A 196 -21.08 -9.91 -13.81
C THR A 196 -21.54 -8.73 -14.66
N ASN A 197 -22.30 -8.99 -15.73
CA ASN A 197 -22.88 -7.90 -16.53
C ASN A 197 -23.84 -7.01 -15.71
N ALA A 198 -24.45 -7.54 -14.64
CA ALA A 198 -25.27 -6.75 -13.72
C ALA A 198 -24.42 -5.92 -12.73
N MET A 199 -23.19 -6.34 -12.45
CA MET A 199 -22.21 -5.66 -11.59
C MET A 199 -20.85 -5.60 -12.30
N PRO A 200 -20.71 -4.75 -13.32
CA PRO A 200 -19.52 -4.73 -14.16
C PRO A 200 -18.35 -3.95 -13.57
N ILE A 201 -18.60 -3.14 -12.54
CA ILE A 201 -17.56 -2.40 -11.82
C ILE A 201 -17.42 -3.01 -10.43
N VAL A 202 -16.24 -3.54 -10.14
CA VAL A 202 -15.96 -4.22 -8.87
C VAL A 202 -14.66 -3.67 -8.27
N ASP A 203 -14.74 -3.17 -7.05
CA ASP A 203 -13.60 -2.91 -6.19
C ASP A 203 -13.49 -4.03 -5.14
N ALA A 204 -12.34 -4.67 -5.08
CA ALA A 204 -12.11 -5.83 -4.21
C ALA A 204 -10.70 -5.79 -3.60
N ARG A 205 -10.44 -6.74 -2.68
CA ARG A 205 -9.13 -6.91 -2.05
C ARG A 205 -8.70 -8.36 -2.09
N THR A 206 -7.42 -8.57 -2.38
CA THR A 206 -6.81 -9.89 -2.26
C THR A 206 -6.66 -10.27 -0.78
N PRO A 207 -6.42 -11.56 -0.46
CA PRO A 207 -6.06 -11.96 0.90
C PRO A 207 -4.81 -11.27 1.47
N THR A 208 -3.95 -10.75 0.59
CA THR A 208 -2.75 -9.96 0.92
C THR A 208 -3.03 -8.46 1.01
N ASN A 209 -4.30 -8.04 0.99
CA ASN A 209 -4.78 -6.66 1.01
C ASN A 209 -4.45 -5.82 -0.24
N ASP A 210 -3.99 -6.42 -1.35
CA ASP A 210 -3.84 -5.68 -2.59
C ASP A 210 -5.22 -5.21 -3.09
N ARG A 211 -5.31 -3.95 -3.51
CA ARG A 211 -6.55 -3.39 -4.05
C ARG A 211 -6.73 -3.78 -5.51
N VAL A 212 -7.87 -4.34 -5.85
CA VAL A 212 -8.25 -4.77 -7.20
C VAL A 212 -9.45 -3.95 -7.67
N ALA A 213 -9.29 -3.20 -8.75
CA ALA A 213 -10.38 -2.49 -9.42
C ALA A 213 -10.62 -3.10 -10.80
N VAL A 214 -11.81 -3.63 -11.02
CA VAL A 214 -12.21 -4.35 -12.25
C VAL A 214 -13.27 -3.56 -13.00
N ARG A 215 -13.17 -3.57 -14.32
CA ARG A 215 -14.21 -3.21 -15.29
C ARG A 215 -14.46 -4.43 -16.15
N TRP A 216 -15.64 -4.99 -16.01
CA TRP A 216 -16.03 -6.24 -16.64
C TRP A 216 -16.75 -6.01 -17.96
N SER A 217 -16.38 -6.75 -18.99
CA SER A 217 -17.05 -6.79 -20.29
C SER A 217 -16.98 -5.47 -21.09
N THR A 218 -17.44 -5.51 -22.31
CA THR A 218 -17.52 -4.36 -23.23
C THR A 218 -18.60 -3.36 -22.88
N ASP A 219 -19.52 -3.70 -21.96
CA ASP A 219 -20.63 -2.81 -21.56
C ASP A 219 -20.15 -1.51 -20.92
N VAL A 220 -19.04 -1.57 -20.17
CA VAL A 220 -18.46 -0.41 -19.46
C VAL A 220 -17.02 -0.13 -19.87
N SER A 221 -16.39 -0.99 -20.66
CA SER A 221 -15.02 -0.84 -21.13
C SER A 221 -14.94 -1.23 -22.61
N MET A 222 -14.81 -0.25 -23.50
CA MET A 222 -14.73 -0.49 -24.95
C MET A 222 -13.57 -1.41 -25.38
N THR A 223 -12.60 -1.64 -24.53
CA THR A 223 -11.46 -2.55 -24.76
C THR A 223 -11.64 -3.92 -24.14
N GLY A 224 -12.85 -4.25 -23.65
CA GLY A 224 -13.16 -5.46 -22.93
C GLY A 224 -12.80 -5.41 -21.46
N THR A 225 -12.78 -6.58 -20.84
CA THR A 225 -12.46 -6.76 -19.43
C THR A 225 -11.08 -6.23 -19.09
N ALA A 226 -11.03 -5.33 -18.11
CA ALA A 226 -9.83 -4.61 -17.71
C ALA A 226 -9.75 -4.52 -16.19
N PHE A 227 -8.53 -4.50 -15.65
CA PHE A 227 -8.32 -4.38 -14.22
C PHE A 227 -7.07 -3.58 -13.89
N THR A 228 -7.05 -3.09 -12.65
CA THR A 228 -5.86 -2.51 -12.03
C THR A 228 -5.69 -3.13 -10.66
N VAL A 229 -4.50 -3.64 -10.36
CA VAL A 229 -4.12 -4.08 -9.03
C VAL A 229 -3.10 -3.12 -8.46
N ARG A 230 -3.41 -2.52 -7.32
CA ARG A 230 -2.43 -1.77 -6.52
C ARG A 230 -1.97 -2.67 -5.39
N LYS A 231 -0.70 -3.01 -5.42
CA LYS A 231 -0.12 -3.91 -4.43
C LYS A 231 0.05 -3.21 -3.10
N PHE A 232 -0.30 -3.92 -2.06
CA PHE A 232 -0.08 -3.49 -0.70
C PHE A 232 1.40 -3.69 -0.35
N PRO A 233 2.12 -2.67 0.18
CA PRO A 233 3.50 -2.85 0.61
C PRO A 233 3.57 -3.90 1.72
N ALA A 234 4.39 -4.92 1.52
CA ALA A 234 4.57 -6.00 2.50
C ALA A 234 5.08 -5.45 3.84
N GLU A 235 6.00 -4.48 3.78
CA GLU A 235 6.55 -3.79 4.94
C GLU A 235 6.47 -2.27 4.74
N PRO A 236 5.80 -1.53 5.65
CA PRO A 236 5.81 -0.07 5.62
C PRO A 236 7.22 0.47 5.86
N MET A 237 7.56 1.56 5.19
CA MET A 237 8.83 2.24 5.42
C MET A 237 8.84 2.85 6.84
N PRO A 238 9.86 2.60 7.66
CA PRO A 238 10.00 3.27 8.95
C PRO A 238 10.52 4.71 8.78
N ILE A 239 10.40 5.53 9.83
CA ILE A 239 10.84 6.93 9.82
C ILE A 239 12.33 7.08 9.50
N THR A 240 13.15 6.15 9.95
CA THR A 240 14.59 6.09 9.69
C THR A 240 14.93 5.97 8.21
N ALA A 241 14.15 5.20 7.45
CA ALA A 241 14.29 5.11 6.01
C ALA A 241 13.95 6.45 5.31
N LEU A 242 12.91 7.15 5.76
CA LEU A 242 12.55 8.47 5.23
C LEU A 242 13.62 9.53 5.50
N VAL A 243 14.21 9.52 6.69
CA VAL A 243 15.32 10.41 7.04
C VAL A 243 16.55 10.08 6.18
N ARG A 244 16.92 8.81 6.05
CA ARG A 244 18.05 8.39 5.20
C ARG A 244 17.86 8.77 3.72
N LEU A 245 16.62 8.75 3.22
CA LEU A 245 16.27 9.18 1.86
C LEU A 245 16.17 10.71 1.73
N ASN A 246 16.44 11.45 2.79
CA ASN A 246 16.25 12.90 2.86
C ASN A 246 14.82 13.35 2.55
N THR A 247 13.82 12.50 2.81
CA THR A 247 12.40 12.88 2.66
C THR A 247 12.00 13.89 3.72
N VAL A 248 12.58 13.79 4.91
CA VAL A 248 12.34 14.63 6.09
C VAL A 248 13.63 14.72 6.92
N SER A 249 13.86 15.84 7.60
CA SER A 249 15.01 16.00 8.51
C SER A 249 14.71 15.44 9.92
N PRO A 250 15.73 15.04 10.69
CA PRO A 250 15.55 14.61 12.08
C PRO A 250 14.86 15.67 12.96
N LEU A 251 15.14 16.95 12.74
CA LEU A 251 14.53 18.04 13.50
C LEU A 251 13.02 18.19 13.19
N ILE A 252 12.61 18.02 11.92
CA ILE A 252 11.17 18.00 11.56
C ILE A 252 10.49 16.81 12.25
N VAL A 253 11.12 15.63 12.26
CA VAL A 253 10.58 14.46 12.96
C VAL A 253 10.44 14.72 14.44
N ALA A 254 11.45 15.28 15.10
CA ALA A 254 11.42 15.63 16.52
C ALA A 254 10.28 16.60 16.85
N TYR A 255 10.10 17.60 16.00
CA TYR A 255 9.05 18.60 16.13
C TYR A 255 7.63 18.00 16.01
N LEU A 256 7.39 17.17 14.99
CA LEU A 256 6.09 16.49 14.82
C LEU A 256 5.86 15.44 15.91
N TRP A 257 6.91 14.74 16.35
CA TRP A 257 6.82 13.80 17.47
C TRP A 257 6.38 14.51 18.76
N LEU A 258 6.93 15.69 19.04
CA LEU A 258 6.53 16.48 20.18
C LEU A 258 5.05 16.91 20.12
N MET A 259 4.56 17.27 18.93
CA MET A 259 3.15 17.58 18.72
C MET A 259 2.25 16.35 18.93
N LEU A 260 2.66 15.17 18.47
CA LEU A 260 1.93 13.93 18.70
C LEU A 260 1.89 13.60 20.19
N GLU A 261 2.97 13.77 20.92
CA GLU A 261 3.00 13.53 22.36
C GLU A 261 2.03 14.45 23.12
N ALA A 262 1.87 15.68 22.65
CA ALA A 262 0.87 16.62 23.14
C ALA A 262 -0.56 16.37 22.61
N ARG A 263 -0.81 15.24 21.94
CA ARG A 263 -2.09 14.90 21.29
C ARG A 263 -2.57 15.91 20.26
N GLY A 264 -1.65 16.57 19.56
CA GLY A 264 -1.97 17.52 18.49
C GLY A 264 -2.65 16.83 17.30
N PHE A 265 -3.52 17.57 16.63
CA PHE A 265 -4.11 17.13 15.36
C PHE A 265 -3.19 17.50 14.20
N LEU A 266 -2.62 16.52 13.52
CA LEU A 266 -1.74 16.70 12.36
C LEU A 266 -2.43 16.24 11.07
N MET A 267 -2.21 16.97 9.98
CA MET A 267 -2.73 16.63 8.65
C MET A 267 -1.59 16.54 7.63
N VAL A 268 -1.48 15.40 6.96
CA VAL A 268 -0.51 15.20 5.87
C VAL A 268 -1.18 15.53 4.54
N VAL A 269 -0.60 16.47 3.80
CA VAL A 269 -1.16 17.03 2.56
C VAL A 269 -0.24 16.74 1.39
N GLY A 270 -0.79 16.50 0.22
CA GLY A 270 0.00 16.32 -1.00
C GLY A 270 -0.79 15.67 -2.14
N PRO A 271 -0.31 15.74 -3.38
CA PRO A 271 -0.93 15.08 -4.52
C PRO A 271 -0.87 13.56 -4.42
N THR A 272 -1.49 12.87 -5.38
CA THR A 272 -1.43 11.39 -5.49
C THR A 272 0.02 10.93 -5.63
N SER A 273 0.36 9.83 -4.95
CA SER A 273 1.71 9.23 -4.93
C SER A 273 2.81 10.13 -4.34
N ALA A 274 2.46 11.18 -3.60
CA ALA A 274 3.42 12.00 -2.86
C ALA A 274 4.04 11.30 -1.64
N GLY A 275 3.47 10.16 -1.21
CA GLY A 275 3.93 9.41 -0.03
C GLY A 275 3.20 9.77 1.27
N LYS A 276 2.00 10.37 1.18
CA LYS A 276 1.21 10.78 2.36
C LYS A 276 0.95 9.64 3.34
N THR A 277 0.39 8.52 2.87
CA THR A 277 0.09 7.36 3.72
C THR A 277 1.35 6.80 4.35
N THR A 278 2.45 6.73 3.59
CA THR A 278 3.76 6.30 4.11
C THR A 278 4.23 7.22 5.23
N PHE A 279 4.20 8.54 5.01
CA PHE A 279 4.62 9.52 6.02
C PHE A 279 3.71 9.50 7.24
N MET A 280 2.41 9.42 7.03
CA MET A 280 1.42 9.30 8.11
C MET A 280 1.66 8.02 8.95
N ASN A 281 1.94 6.89 8.31
CA ASN A 281 2.27 5.64 9.01
C ASN A 281 3.54 5.78 9.86
N THR A 282 4.56 6.47 9.32
CA THR A 282 5.80 6.71 10.08
C THR A 282 5.59 7.67 11.26
N LEU A 283 4.73 8.68 11.11
CA LEU A 283 4.36 9.57 12.22
C LEU A 283 3.57 8.80 13.29
N ALA A 284 2.64 7.93 12.89
CA ALA A 284 1.88 7.11 13.83
C ALA A 284 2.79 6.18 14.65
N SER A 285 3.92 5.71 14.11
CA SER A 285 4.90 4.90 14.85
C SER A 285 5.65 5.67 15.95
N LEU A 286 5.60 7.01 15.94
CA LEU A 286 6.19 7.88 16.98
C LEU A 286 5.24 8.11 18.16
N ILE A 287 3.97 7.76 18.05
CA ILE A 287 3.00 7.82 19.14
C ILE A 287 3.48 6.92 20.27
N ASN A 288 3.22 7.32 21.50
CA ASN A 288 3.59 6.51 22.67
C ASN A 288 3.09 5.07 22.50
N PRO A 289 3.97 4.06 22.59
CA PRO A 289 3.61 2.66 22.39
C PRO A 289 2.52 2.12 23.33
N ASN A 290 2.30 2.78 24.46
CA ASN A 290 1.24 2.43 25.42
C ASN A 290 -0.10 3.13 25.13
N ALA A 291 -0.16 3.98 24.10
CA ALA A 291 -1.39 4.66 23.72
C ALA A 291 -2.34 3.69 23.00
N ALA A 292 -3.64 3.85 23.25
CA ALA A 292 -4.68 3.18 22.48
C ALA A 292 -4.90 3.94 21.17
N VAL A 293 -4.68 3.27 20.03
CA VAL A 293 -4.79 3.87 18.69
C VAL A 293 -5.92 3.22 17.92
N CYS A 294 -6.80 4.03 17.34
CA CYS A 294 -7.84 3.58 16.42
C CYS A 294 -7.53 4.09 15.01
N THR A 295 -7.33 3.21 14.05
CA THR A 295 -7.17 3.55 12.63
C THR A 295 -8.47 3.27 11.87
N ILE A 296 -8.84 4.20 10.99
CA ILE A 296 -10.09 4.16 10.21
C ILE A 296 -9.74 4.44 8.75
N GLU A 297 -9.99 3.47 7.88
CA GLU A 297 -9.56 3.52 6.50
C GLU A 297 -10.61 2.91 5.55
N ASP A 298 -10.69 3.43 4.33
CA ASP A 298 -11.41 2.72 3.25
C ASP A 298 -10.64 1.48 2.82
N ASN A 299 -9.33 1.60 2.74
CA ASN A 299 -8.40 0.51 2.48
C ASN A 299 -7.35 0.50 3.57
N PRO A 300 -7.15 -0.60 4.31
CA PRO A 300 -6.19 -0.68 5.40
C PRO A 300 -4.77 -0.65 4.84
N GLU A 301 -4.14 0.52 4.85
CA GLU A 301 -2.75 0.75 4.43
C GLU A 301 -1.82 0.97 5.63
N LEU A 302 -2.38 1.39 6.78
CA LEU A 302 -1.60 1.64 7.99
C LEU A 302 -1.23 0.34 8.69
N ARG A 303 -0.03 0.31 9.24
CA ARG A 303 0.48 -0.75 10.11
C ARG A 303 1.22 -0.16 11.29
N LEU A 304 0.80 -0.50 12.48
CA LEU A 304 1.34 0.02 13.73
C LEU A 304 1.88 -1.13 14.58
N SER A 305 2.86 -0.81 15.43
CA SER A 305 3.43 -1.73 16.42
C SER A 305 2.83 -1.57 17.82
N HIS A 306 1.65 -0.91 17.94
CA HIS A 306 0.98 -0.69 19.21
C HIS A 306 0.25 -1.95 19.68
N ASP A 307 0.35 -2.25 20.97
CA ASP A 307 -0.33 -3.39 21.57
C ASP A 307 -1.87 -3.19 21.64
N VAL A 308 -2.33 -1.93 21.80
CA VAL A 308 -3.74 -1.56 21.79
C VAL A 308 -4.04 -0.80 20.50
N TRP A 309 -4.37 -1.54 19.46
CA TRP A 309 -4.67 -1.00 18.14
C TRP A 309 -5.95 -1.56 17.56
N ASP A 310 -6.96 -0.70 17.42
CA ASP A 310 -8.22 -1.00 16.74
C ASP A 310 -8.13 -0.59 15.28
N GLN A 311 -8.25 -1.56 14.36
CA GLN A 311 -8.23 -1.31 12.93
C GLN A 311 -9.65 -1.43 12.35
N LEU A 312 -10.24 -0.31 11.97
CA LEU A 312 -11.59 -0.21 11.42
C LEU A 312 -11.55 0.07 9.92
N THR A 313 -12.44 -0.58 9.18
CA THR A 313 -12.52 -0.43 7.72
C THR A 313 -13.95 -0.17 7.29
N SER A 314 -14.15 0.80 6.39
CA SER A 314 -15.46 1.06 5.78
C SER A 314 -15.95 -0.15 4.98
N ARG A 315 -17.26 -0.25 4.84
CA ARG A 315 -17.92 -1.29 4.04
C ARG A 315 -18.88 -0.66 3.06
N HIS A 316 -18.54 -0.72 1.77
CA HIS A 316 -19.45 -0.31 0.72
C HIS A 316 -20.46 -1.42 0.41
N SER A 317 -21.73 -1.06 0.27
CA SER A 317 -22.78 -2.00 -0.16
C SER A 317 -23.13 -1.74 -1.61
N TYR A 318 -22.98 -2.77 -2.45
CA TYR A 318 -23.38 -2.74 -3.86
C TYR A 318 -24.81 -3.25 -4.08
N SER A 319 -25.59 -3.49 -3.02
CA SER A 319 -26.96 -3.99 -3.11
C SER A 319 -27.92 -2.88 -3.50
N ILE A 320 -28.63 -3.05 -4.61
CA ILE A 320 -29.67 -2.13 -5.07
C ILE A 320 -30.79 -2.09 -4.01
N GLY A 321 -31.00 -0.92 -3.41
CA GLY A 321 -32.09 -0.69 -2.46
C GLY A 321 -31.80 -0.94 -0.98
N MET A 322 -30.59 -1.30 -0.61
CA MET A 322 -30.19 -1.51 0.81
C MET A 322 -29.00 -0.64 1.24
N ASN A 323 -29.20 0.67 1.27
CA ASN A 323 -28.20 1.60 1.87
C ASN A 323 -27.92 1.31 3.36
N SER A 324 -28.78 0.50 4.02
CA SER A 324 -28.64 0.16 5.45
C SER A 324 -27.46 -0.77 5.79
N LEU A 325 -26.77 -1.33 4.79
CA LEU A 325 -25.61 -2.21 4.98
C LEU A 325 -24.27 -1.51 4.76
N GLU A 326 -24.28 -0.27 4.31
CA GLU A 326 -23.08 0.55 4.17
C GLU A 326 -22.60 1.03 5.54
N ILE A 327 -21.28 1.00 5.76
CA ILE A 327 -20.63 1.56 6.94
C ILE A 327 -19.60 2.57 6.42
N THR A 328 -19.89 3.85 6.66
CA THR A 328 -19.06 4.95 6.18
C THR A 328 -17.88 5.25 7.12
N LEU A 329 -16.86 5.97 6.61
CA LEU A 329 -15.78 6.49 7.47
C LEU A 329 -16.33 7.36 8.61
N GLN A 330 -17.36 8.17 8.34
CA GLN A 330 -18.00 9.01 9.36
C GLN A 330 -18.62 8.18 10.49
N ASP A 331 -19.30 7.07 10.16
CA ASP A 331 -19.88 6.17 11.16
C ASP A 331 -18.78 5.54 12.04
N LEU A 332 -17.68 5.14 11.41
CA LEU A 332 -16.55 4.56 12.13
C LEU A 332 -15.86 5.57 13.04
N VAL A 333 -15.68 6.83 12.61
CA VAL A 333 -15.14 7.89 13.48
C VAL A 333 -16.07 8.15 14.66
N LYS A 334 -17.38 8.21 14.45
CA LYS A 334 -18.35 8.33 15.56
C LYS A 334 -18.31 7.12 16.50
N HIS A 335 -18.11 5.92 15.96
CA HIS A 335 -18.00 4.71 16.74
C HIS A 335 -16.70 4.65 17.56
N SER A 336 -15.58 5.08 16.97
CA SER A 336 -14.26 5.03 17.62
C SER A 336 -14.23 5.80 18.96
N LEU A 337 -15.02 6.88 19.10
CA LEU A 337 -15.12 7.62 20.35
C LEU A 337 -15.66 6.80 21.54
N ARG A 338 -16.29 5.66 21.26
CA ARG A 338 -16.76 4.71 22.29
C ARG A 338 -15.72 3.67 22.66
N LEU A 339 -14.63 3.57 21.88
CA LEU A 339 -13.51 2.67 22.14
C LEU A 339 -12.45 3.28 23.06
N THR A 340 -12.68 4.53 23.50
CA THR A 340 -11.77 5.31 24.37
C THR A 340 -10.33 5.37 23.86
N PRO A 341 -10.07 5.70 22.58
CA PRO A 341 -8.73 5.76 22.04
C PRO A 341 -7.99 7.00 22.55
N ASP A 342 -6.66 6.93 22.64
CA ASP A 342 -5.83 8.12 22.81
C ASP A 342 -5.68 8.88 21.47
N PHE A 343 -5.63 8.13 20.36
CA PHE A 343 -5.49 8.65 19.01
C PHE A 343 -6.52 8.07 18.05
N VAL A 344 -7.10 8.94 17.22
CA VAL A 344 -7.92 8.54 16.07
C VAL A 344 -7.19 8.93 14.78
N ILE A 345 -6.88 7.93 13.96
CA ILE A 345 -6.16 8.11 12.70
C ILE A 345 -7.11 7.75 11.55
N VAL A 346 -7.44 8.75 10.71
CA VAL A 346 -8.21 8.51 9.49
C VAL A 346 -7.27 8.50 8.30
N GLY A 347 -7.22 7.41 7.55
CA GLY A 347 -6.28 7.22 6.44
C GLY A 347 -6.31 8.36 5.44
N GLU A 348 -7.50 8.74 4.99
CA GLU A 348 -7.71 9.90 4.11
C GLU A 348 -9.11 10.48 4.34
N VAL A 349 -9.19 11.81 4.39
CA VAL A 349 -10.48 12.52 4.47
C VAL A 349 -10.84 13.12 3.12
N ARG A 350 -12.10 12.93 2.71
CA ARG A 350 -12.66 13.41 1.43
C ARG A 350 -14.01 14.07 1.57
N GLY A 351 -14.71 13.85 2.70
CA GLY A 351 -16.08 14.24 2.94
C GLY A 351 -16.37 14.62 4.39
N GLU A 352 -17.55 14.27 4.85
CA GLU A 352 -18.10 14.66 6.16
C GLU A 352 -17.33 14.05 7.35
N GLU A 353 -16.57 13.00 7.16
CA GLU A 353 -15.76 12.35 8.19
C GLU A 353 -14.73 13.29 8.83
N VAL A 354 -14.28 14.33 8.10
CA VAL A 354 -13.35 15.33 8.64
C VAL A 354 -13.97 16.11 9.80
N ALA A 355 -15.26 16.44 9.73
CA ALA A 355 -15.95 17.13 10.82
C ALA A 355 -16.07 16.25 12.07
N ALA A 356 -16.32 14.95 11.89
CA ALA A 356 -16.32 13.98 12.98
C ALA A 356 -14.93 13.84 13.63
N LEU A 357 -13.86 13.81 12.82
CA LEU A 357 -12.47 13.74 13.31
C LEU A 357 -12.08 15.02 14.07
N ILE A 358 -12.49 16.19 13.61
CA ILE A 358 -12.29 17.47 14.31
C ILE A 358 -12.99 17.46 15.67
N ASN A 359 -14.21 16.92 15.74
CA ASN A 359 -14.93 16.78 17.00
C ASN A 359 -14.22 15.79 17.96
N SER A 360 -13.60 14.76 17.45
CA SER A 360 -12.72 13.87 18.23
C SER A 360 -11.56 14.65 18.85
N ALA A 361 -10.86 15.44 18.03
CA ALA A 361 -9.75 16.29 18.50
C ALA A 361 -10.23 17.33 19.55
N ALA A 362 -11.41 17.91 19.36
CA ALA A 362 -12.03 18.83 20.32
C ALA A 362 -12.30 18.16 21.70
N SER A 363 -12.51 16.84 21.71
CA SER A 363 -12.73 16.05 22.93
C SER A 363 -11.43 15.58 23.59
N GLY A 364 -10.26 16.04 23.12
CA GLY A 364 -8.95 15.75 23.71
C GLY A 364 -8.23 14.52 23.17
N HIS A 365 -8.75 13.89 22.12
CA HIS A 365 -8.06 12.81 21.43
C HIS A 365 -7.00 13.39 20.46
N GLY A 366 -5.82 12.77 20.39
CA GLY A 366 -4.89 13.05 19.31
C GLY A 366 -5.48 12.64 17.96
N ALA A 367 -5.18 13.37 16.90
CA ALA A 367 -5.71 13.05 15.58
C ALA A 367 -4.63 13.13 14.50
N LEU A 368 -4.72 12.23 13.53
CA LEU A 368 -3.84 12.21 12.37
C LEU A 368 -4.64 11.83 11.13
N THR A 369 -4.45 12.54 10.03
CA THR A 369 -5.12 12.23 8.78
C THR A 369 -4.34 12.71 7.56
N SER A 370 -4.77 12.29 6.37
CA SER A 370 -4.26 12.83 5.12
C SER A 370 -5.36 13.45 4.26
N LEU A 371 -4.97 14.39 3.41
CA LEU A 371 -5.85 15.00 2.42
C LEU A 371 -5.12 15.22 1.10
N HIS A 372 -5.78 14.89 0.00
CA HIS A 372 -5.29 15.20 -1.33
C HIS A 372 -5.42 16.70 -1.63
N SER A 373 -4.31 17.42 -1.60
CA SER A 373 -4.20 18.82 -2.01
C SER A 373 -2.75 19.15 -2.34
N ASP A 374 -2.51 20.22 -3.06
CA ASP A 374 -1.16 20.71 -3.42
C ASP A 374 -0.63 21.77 -2.44
N SER A 375 -1.50 22.38 -1.65
CA SER A 375 -1.16 23.47 -0.74
C SER A 375 -2.11 23.54 0.46
N VAL A 376 -1.64 24.16 1.55
CA VAL A 376 -2.45 24.40 2.76
C VAL A 376 -3.62 25.33 2.45
N GLN A 377 -3.43 26.33 1.60
CA GLN A 377 -4.48 27.27 1.18
C GLN A 377 -5.63 26.52 0.51
N ASN A 378 -5.32 25.60 -0.42
CA ASN A 378 -6.33 24.78 -1.08
C ASN A 378 -7.02 23.80 -0.12
N VAL A 379 -6.31 23.29 0.89
CA VAL A 379 -6.93 22.51 1.98
C VAL A 379 -7.99 23.35 2.69
N MET A 380 -7.67 24.58 3.08
CA MET A 380 -8.59 25.46 3.80
C MET A 380 -9.86 25.76 2.98
N ILE A 381 -9.70 25.99 1.67
CA ILE A 381 -10.82 26.21 0.75
C ILE A 381 -11.69 24.95 0.67
N ARG A 382 -11.10 23.78 0.48
CA ARG A 382 -11.83 22.51 0.38
C ARG A 382 -12.56 22.16 1.66
N MET A 383 -11.94 22.39 2.82
CA MET A 383 -12.58 22.14 4.12
C MET A 383 -13.78 23.06 4.37
N SER A 384 -13.76 24.30 3.85
CA SER A 384 -14.86 25.24 3.97
C SER A 384 -16.04 24.92 3.03
N ALA A 385 -15.79 24.17 1.96
CA ALA A 385 -16.75 23.84 0.91
C ALA A 385 -17.42 22.47 1.13
N PRO A 386 -18.60 22.20 0.52
CA PRO A 386 -19.18 20.87 0.47
C PRO A 386 -18.20 19.87 -0.18
N PRO A 387 -18.18 18.60 0.27
CA PRO A 387 -19.00 17.99 1.33
C PRO A 387 -18.45 18.18 2.76
N MET A 388 -17.28 18.79 2.96
CA MET A 388 -16.61 18.85 4.27
C MET A 388 -17.27 19.86 5.22
N LEU A 389 -17.59 21.07 4.75
CA LEU A 389 -18.32 22.13 5.46
C LEU A 389 -17.79 22.42 6.88
N VAL A 390 -16.47 22.42 7.07
CA VAL A 390 -15.84 22.69 8.37
C VAL A 390 -15.87 24.18 8.67
N PRO A 391 -16.49 24.60 9.78
CA PRO A 391 -16.46 26.00 10.19
C PRO A 391 -15.03 26.48 10.47
N PRO A 392 -14.69 27.76 10.15
CA PRO A 392 -13.35 28.30 10.38
C PRO A 392 -12.85 28.15 11.82
N GLY A 393 -13.73 28.33 12.81
CA GLY A 393 -13.42 28.15 14.22
C GLY A 393 -12.98 26.74 14.57
N ASN A 394 -13.53 25.73 13.91
CA ASN A 394 -13.20 24.32 14.13
C ASN A 394 -11.86 23.94 13.44
N MET A 395 -11.49 24.64 12.36
CA MET A 395 -10.19 24.41 11.71
C MET A 395 -9.02 24.71 12.64
N MET A 396 -9.20 25.61 13.62
CA MET A 396 -8.18 25.92 14.65
C MET A 396 -7.77 24.71 15.50
N LEU A 397 -8.55 23.62 15.50
CA LEU A 397 -8.19 22.39 16.19
C LEU A 397 -7.10 21.60 15.45
N ILE A 398 -6.88 21.88 14.18
CA ILE A 398 -5.73 21.35 13.44
C ILE A 398 -4.49 22.13 13.87
N TRP A 399 -3.46 21.41 14.30
CA TRP A 399 -2.24 22.02 14.79
C TRP A 399 -1.28 22.34 13.66
N ALA A 400 -1.02 21.35 12.81
CA ALA A 400 -0.08 21.53 11.71
C ALA A 400 -0.42 20.70 10.48
N PHE A 401 0.03 21.20 9.33
CA PHE A 401 0.01 20.54 8.04
C PHE A 401 1.44 20.18 7.63
N ALA A 402 1.65 18.92 7.24
CA ALA A 402 2.86 18.48 6.59
C ALA A 402 2.61 18.36 5.08
N VAL A 403 3.16 19.26 4.30
CA VAL A 403 2.98 19.27 2.84
C VAL A 403 4.05 18.41 2.18
N MET A 404 3.63 17.37 1.48
CA MET A 404 4.51 16.44 0.77
C MET A 404 4.36 16.57 -0.74
N ASN A 405 5.47 16.44 -1.46
CA ASN A 405 5.42 16.36 -2.91
C ASN A 405 6.54 15.50 -3.49
N ARG A 406 6.39 15.18 -4.79
CA ARG A 406 7.44 14.61 -5.61
C ARG A 406 8.26 15.73 -6.23
N VAL A 407 9.55 15.69 -6.03
CA VAL A 407 10.51 16.67 -6.54
C VAL A 407 11.39 15.99 -7.58
N ARG A 408 11.57 16.63 -8.73
CA ARG A 408 12.49 16.16 -9.76
C ARG A 408 13.88 16.73 -9.48
N ARG A 409 14.85 15.84 -9.24
CA ARG A 409 16.25 16.17 -9.01
C ARG A 409 17.06 16.01 -10.32
N GLU A 410 18.36 16.26 -10.22
CA GLU A 410 19.31 16.07 -11.29
C GLU A 410 19.16 14.68 -11.97
N HIS A 411 19.46 14.61 -13.25
CA HIS A 411 19.30 13.41 -14.09
C HIS A 411 17.87 12.86 -14.15
N GLY A 412 16.84 13.68 -13.82
CA GLY A 412 15.43 13.30 -13.92
C GLY A 412 14.92 12.41 -12.78
N ARG A 413 15.75 12.10 -11.77
CA ARG A 413 15.35 11.28 -10.61
C ARG A 413 14.23 11.96 -9.83
N VAL A 414 13.13 11.23 -9.63
CA VAL A 414 11.99 11.69 -8.84
C VAL A 414 12.16 11.21 -7.39
N VAL A 415 12.16 12.16 -6.45
CA VAL A 415 12.25 11.90 -5.02
C VAL A 415 11.03 12.49 -4.31
N ARG A 416 10.74 11.99 -3.10
CA ARG A 416 9.67 12.53 -2.26
C ARG A 416 10.27 13.40 -1.17
N ARG A 417 9.64 14.57 -0.89
CA ARG A 417 10.11 15.53 0.14
C ARG A 417 8.91 16.09 0.90
N VAL A 418 9.11 16.34 2.19
CA VAL A 418 8.26 17.26 2.96
C VAL A 418 8.65 18.66 2.52
N LEU A 419 7.77 19.38 1.83
CA LEU A 419 8.07 20.72 1.32
C LEU A 419 7.97 21.79 2.39
N SER A 420 6.98 21.66 3.28
CA SER A 420 6.81 22.56 4.42
C SER A 420 6.08 21.88 5.58
N ILE A 421 6.30 22.39 6.76
CA ILE A 421 5.44 22.19 7.93
C ILE A 421 4.83 23.54 8.25
N THR A 422 3.50 23.63 8.17
CA THR A 422 2.75 24.87 8.39
C THR A 422 1.80 24.69 9.56
N GLU A 423 1.94 25.50 10.61
CA GLU A 423 1.00 25.54 11.73
C GLU A 423 -0.20 26.43 11.44
N LEU A 424 -1.35 26.08 12.05
CA LEU A 424 -2.41 27.02 12.34
C LEU A 424 -2.13 27.63 13.71
N ASP A 425 -1.55 28.83 13.71
CA ASP A 425 -1.23 29.55 14.93
C ASP A 425 -2.45 30.35 15.42
N PRO A 426 -3.09 29.96 16.54
CA PRO A 426 -4.29 30.61 17.03
C PRO A 426 -4.04 32.07 17.42
N LYS A 427 -4.98 32.95 17.05
CA LYS A 427 -4.99 34.34 17.49
C LYS A 427 -6.43 34.83 17.76
N PRO A 428 -6.61 35.96 18.45
CA PRO A 428 -7.93 36.55 18.65
C PRO A 428 -8.63 36.79 17.31
N GLY A 429 -9.80 36.17 17.13
CA GLY A 429 -10.61 36.29 15.92
C GLY A 429 -10.25 35.34 14.78
N GLY A 430 -9.32 34.40 14.96
CA GLY A 430 -8.98 33.42 13.92
C GLY A 430 -7.64 32.72 14.12
N PHE A 431 -6.89 32.57 13.06
CA PHE A 431 -5.56 31.95 13.06
C PHE A 431 -4.70 32.55 11.95
N ASP A 432 -3.39 32.42 12.09
CA ASP A 432 -2.42 32.65 11.03
C ASP A 432 -1.84 31.31 10.55
N LEU A 433 -1.45 31.26 9.28
CA LEU A 433 -0.64 30.17 8.74
C LEU A 433 0.83 30.52 8.94
N LYS A 434 1.53 29.78 9.76
CA LYS A 434 2.95 29.99 10.07
C LYS A 434 3.79 28.83 9.57
N GLU A 435 4.60 29.08 8.57
CA GLU A 435 5.56 28.08 8.10
C GLU A 435 6.68 27.89 9.11
N MET A 436 6.74 26.70 9.70
CA MET A 436 7.75 26.34 10.69
C MET A 436 8.99 25.72 10.07
N PHE A 437 8.80 25.01 8.96
CA PHE A 437 9.87 24.42 8.16
C PHE A 437 9.59 24.60 6.68
N THR A 438 10.65 24.82 5.92
CA THR A 438 10.63 24.90 4.46
C THR A 438 11.75 24.05 3.86
N TYR A 439 11.47 23.47 2.70
CA TYR A 439 12.44 22.72 1.93
C TYR A 439 13.07 23.58 0.84
N ASN A 440 14.40 23.63 0.81
CA ASN A 440 15.15 24.28 -0.26
C ASN A 440 15.41 23.30 -1.40
N MET A 441 14.78 23.56 -2.56
CA MET A 441 14.91 22.69 -3.73
C MET A 441 16.31 22.72 -4.36
N VAL A 442 17.06 23.82 -4.19
CA VAL A 442 18.40 23.96 -4.78
C VAL A 442 19.40 23.09 -4.03
N ASP A 443 19.45 23.26 -2.72
CA ASP A 443 20.47 22.63 -1.87
C ASP A 443 20.04 21.25 -1.33
N ASP A 444 18.78 20.83 -1.55
CA ASP A 444 18.18 19.61 -0.97
C ASP A 444 18.23 19.60 0.58
N THR A 445 17.96 20.75 1.20
CA THR A 445 18.03 20.96 2.65
C THR A 445 16.71 21.46 3.22
N PHE A 446 16.59 21.37 4.55
CA PHE A 446 15.45 21.87 5.30
C PHE A 446 15.87 23.02 6.20
N SER A 447 15.03 24.04 6.33
CA SER A 447 15.22 25.18 7.24
C SER A 447 13.97 25.34 8.10
N PRO A 448 14.12 25.64 9.41
CA PRO A 448 15.36 25.73 10.16
C PRO A 448 16.06 24.40 10.35
N SER A 449 17.37 24.44 10.59
CA SER A 449 18.20 23.26 10.86
C SER A 449 18.57 23.10 12.33
N ALA A 450 18.31 24.11 13.15
CA ALA A 450 18.67 24.15 14.56
C ALA A 450 17.46 24.38 15.48
N PRO A 451 17.36 23.66 16.61
CA PRO A 451 16.25 23.82 17.57
C PRO A 451 16.10 25.24 18.12
N GLU A 452 17.21 25.98 18.24
CA GLU A 452 17.23 27.37 18.72
C GLU A 452 16.34 28.30 17.88
N GLU A 453 16.32 28.10 16.57
CA GLU A 453 15.53 28.92 15.67
C GLU A 453 14.00 28.66 15.89
N LEU A 454 13.63 27.44 16.22
CA LEU A 454 12.23 27.11 16.56
C LEU A 454 11.81 27.73 17.89
N VAL A 455 12.69 27.71 18.89
CA VAL A 455 12.42 28.30 20.20
C VAL A 455 12.31 29.81 20.10
N SER A 456 13.22 30.47 19.34
CA SER A 456 13.20 31.94 19.15
C SER A 456 11.99 32.43 18.35
N ASN A 457 11.50 31.61 17.37
CA ASN A 457 10.32 31.88 16.56
C ASN A 457 9.08 31.16 17.07
N ARG A 458 9.01 30.96 18.38
CA ARG A 458 7.95 30.21 19.06
C ARG A 458 6.55 30.65 18.64
N THR A 459 5.69 29.65 18.41
CA THR A 459 4.28 29.80 18.12
C THR A 459 3.45 29.65 19.40
N GLU A 460 2.15 29.93 19.28
CA GLU A 460 1.21 29.61 20.36
C GLU A 460 1.12 28.09 20.59
N ARG A 461 1.27 27.24 19.55
CA ARG A 461 1.30 25.77 19.68
C ARG A 461 2.49 25.29 20.52
N LEU A 462 3.68 25.76 20.23
CA LEU A 462 4.85 25.45 21.07
C LEU A 462 4.69 25.99 22.51
N SER A 463 4.12 27.19 22.67
CA SER A 463 3.79 27.74 23.98
C SER A 463 2.74 26.90 24.72
N GLN A 464 1.77 26.34 24.00
CA GLN A 464 0.77 25.42 24.56
C GLN A 464 1.43 24.11 25.04
N ILE A 465 2.37 23.56 24.26
CA ILE A 465 3.14 22.36 24.64
C ILE A 465 3.96 22.65 25.91
N MET A 466 4.67 23.79 25.95
CA MET A 466 5.42 24.20 27.13
C MET A 466 4.54 24.28 28.39
N ARG A 467 3.35 24.88 28.27
CA ARG A 467 2.39 24.93 29.40
C ARG A 467 1.90 23.55 29.80
N LEU A 468 1.63 22.67 28.84
CA LEU A 468 1.13 21.31 29.10
C LEU A 468 2.12 20.49 29.90
N PHE A 469 3.41 20.59 29.58
CA PHE A 469 4.46 19.80 30.23
C PHE A 469 5.20 20.56 31.33
N GLY A 470 4.87 21.84 31.56
CA GLY A 470 5.54 22.68 32.53
C GLY A 470 6.98 23.04 32.16
N TRP A 471 7.30 23.17 30.86
CA TRP A 471 8.63 23.41 30.36
C TRP A 471 8.93 24.90 30.18
N ASP A 472 10.21 25.27 30.41
CA ASP A 472 10.81 26.52 29.95
C ASP A 472 11.40 26.37 28.52
N GLU A 473 11.93 27.46 27.98
CA GLU A 473 12.55 27.47 26.64
C GLU A 473 13.78 26.56 26.54
N GLY A 474 14.56 26.47 27.62
CA GLY A 474 15.72 25.59 27.68
C GLY A 474 15.31 24.11 27.63
N GLN A 475 14.25 23.77 28.32
CA GLN A 475 13.68 22.43 28.32
C GLN A 475 13.05 22.09 26.98
N LEU A 476 12.30 23.01 26.35
CA LEU A 476 11.77 22.80 25.00
C LEU A 476 12.89 22.53 23.99
N LYS A 477 13.97 23.34 24.06
CA LYS A 477 15.16 23.14 23.21
C LYS A 477 15.78 21.76 23.46
N ALA A 478 15.99 21.40 24.72
CA ALA A 478 16.54 20.09 25.09
C ALA A 478 15.70 18.93 24.56
N GLU A 479 14.37 19.03 24.65
CA GLU A 479 13.43 18.04 24.16
C GLU A 479 13.50 17.85 22.63
N LEU A 480 13.54 18.95 21.87
CA LEU A 480 13.70 18.89 20.43
C LEU A 480 15.05 18.27 20.04
N THR A 481 16.12 18.66 20.74
CA THR A 481 17.47 18.13 20.51
C THR A 481 17.55 16.64 20.84
N GLU A 482 17.01 16.21 21.98
CA GLU A 482 17.04 14.80 22.40
C GLU A 482 16.33 13.90 21.39
N ARG A 483 15.14 14.30 20.91
CA ARG A 483 14.40 13.52 19.90
C ARG A 483 15.10 13.51 18.55
N ALA A 484 15.62 14.65 18.10
CA ALA A 484 16.36 14.71 16.84
C ALA A 484 17.58 13.78 16.87
N ASN A 485 18.37 13.85 17.95
CA ASN A 485 19.53 12.97 18.15
C ASN A 485 19.12 11.50 18.23
N HIS A 486 17.99 11.18 18.89
CA HIS A 486 17.49 9.81 18.94
C HIS A 486 17.12 9.26 17.56
N VAL A 487 16.49 10.09 16.72
CA VAL A 487 16.19 9.73 15.33
C VAL A 487 17.47 9.50 14.52
N GLU A 488 18.47 10.37 14.66
CA GLU A 488 19.78 10.21 14.03
C GLU A 488 20.47 8.91 14.46
N GLN A 489 20.49 8.64 15.76
CA GLN A 489 21.06 7.38 16.31
C GLN A 489 20.35 6.14 15.77
N MET A 490 19.03 6.17 15.61
CA MET A 490 18.30 5.05 14.97
C MET A 490 18.74 4.85 13.52
N VAL A 491 18.99 5.92 12.76
CA VAL A 491 19.50 5.85 11.37
C VAL A 491 20.91 5.29 11.33
N GLU A 492 21.81 5.79 12.20
CA GLU A 492 23.20 5.32 12.32
C GLU A 492 23.26 3.83 12.70
N ASN A 493 22.40 3.40 13.62
CA ASN A 493 22.27 2.01 14.04
C ASN A 493 21.55 1.12 13.02
N ARG A 494 21.13 1.67 11.87
CA ARG A 494 20.48 0.96 10.76
C ARG A 494 19.18 0.24 11.17
N LEU A 495 18.37 0.84 12.04
CA LEU A 495 17.06 0.32 12.40
C LEU A 495 16.09 0.64 11.25
N PHE A 496 15.87 -0.28 10.33
CA PHE A 496 15.09 -0.04 9.11
C PHE A 496 13.85 -0.91 8.98
N THR A 497 13.40 -1.52 10.08
CA THR A 497 12.09 -2.18 10.16
C THR A 497 11.19 -1.41 11.14
N LEU A 498 9.86 -1.59 11.01
CA LEU A 498 8.91 -0.97 11.93
C LEU A 498 9.09 -1.46 13.38
N ASP A 499 9.35 -2.75 13.54
CA ASP A 499 9.50 -3.35 14.87
C ASP A 499 10.75 -2.81 15.57
N GLU A 500 11.90 -2.73 14.88
CA GLU A 500 13.13 -2.16 15.44
C GLU A 500 12.93 -0.70 15.87
N VAL A 501 12.26 0.10 15.02
CA VAL A 501 11.96 1.50 15.34
C VAL A 501 10.97 1.57 16.50
N GLY A 502 9.90 0.76 16.50
CA GLY A 502 8.93 0.68 17.59
C GLY A 502 9.57 0.35 18.94
N ASP A 503 10.47 -0.65 18.95
CA ASP A 503 11.25 -1.01 20.15
C ASP A 503 12.16 0.13 20.62
N SER A 504 12.79 0.86 19.70
CA SER A 504 13.64 2.00 20.03
C SER A 504 12.82 3.14 20.62
N ILE A 505 11.66 3.45 20.06
CA ILE A 505 10.73 4.45 20.58
C ILE A 505 10.21 4.01 21.97
N ARG A 506 9.86 2.73 22.16
CA ARG A 506 9.45 2.19 23.47
C ARG A 506 10.54 2.41 24.52
N LYS A 507 11.80 2.09 24.19
CA LYS A 507 12.95 2.33 25.09
C LYS A 507 13.17 3.81 25.40
N PHE A 508 12.95 4.70 24.42
CA PHE A 508 13.01 6.14 24.64
C PHE A 508 11.99 6.59 25.69
N TYR A 509 10.73 6.18 25.57
CA TYR A 509 9.67 6.51 26.53
C TYR A 509 9.89 5.91 27.91
N ILE A 510 10.34 4.64 27.99
CA ILE A 510 10.68 3.99 29.28
C ILE A 510 11.77 4.79 30.00
N ARG A 511 12.85 5.13 29.31
CA ARG A 511 13.95 5.92 29.87
C ARG A 511 13.49 7.30 30.34
N LYS A 512 12.65 7.93 29.53
CA LYS A 512 12.21 9.31 29.76
C LYS A 512 11.25 9.44 30.93
N TYR A 513 10.34 8.51 31.09
CA TYR A 513 9.27 8.57 32.10
C TYR A 513 9.46 7.58 33.26
N GLY A 514 10.58 6.88 33.32
CA GLY A 514 10.88 5.96 34.42
C GLY A 514 9.89 4.81 34.54
N LEU A 515 9.39 4.33 33.40
CA LEU A 515 8.41 3.24 33.33
C LEU A 515 9.06 1.84 33.35
N ALA A 516 10.30 1.73 33.84
CA ALA A 516 11.03 0.47 33.96
C ALA A 516 10.61 -0.35 35.19
#